data_af29b67c49ef1ca8cb569c00c58579a9
#
_entry.id   af29b67c49ef1ca8cb569c00c58579a9
#
_cell.length_a   1.000
_cell.length_b   1.000
_cell.length_c   1.000
_cell.angle_alpha   90.00
_cell.angle_beta   90.00
_cell.angle_gamma   90.00
#
_symmetry.space_group_name_H-M   'P 1'
#
loop_
_entity.id
_entity.type
_entity.pdbx_description
1 polymer ?
#
loop_
_entity_poly.entity_id
_entity_poly.type
_entity_poly.pdbx_seq_one_letter_code
_entity_poly.pdbx_strand_id
1 'polypeptide(L)'
;MANLSEVTVVNSMEVFPCGQIVVSKTTTVYRDGVEIASETEIPTINPGDDVSGEDPKVQSMASAIWTDELIQKFKQDSAQTDSGV
;
A
#
# COMPACT_ATOMS: atom_id res chain seq x y z
N MET A 1 31.94 -14.78 0.86
CA MET A 1 31.14 -13.64 1.33
C MET A 1 29.67 -13.94 1.06
N ALA A 2 28.82 -13.78 2.08
CA ALA A 2 27.40 -14.06 1.91
C ALA A 2 26.75 -13.03 1.00
N ASN A 3 25.93 -13.49 0.08
CA ASN A 3 25.21 -12.63 -0.85
C ASN A 3 23.75 -12.55 -0.38
N LEU A 4 23.40 -11.39 0.17
CA LEU A 4 22.05 -11.14 0.65
C LEU A 4 21.23 -10.41 -0.41
N SER A 5 20.00 -10.88 -0.60
CA SER A 5 19.06 -10.23 -1.50
C SER A 5 17.69 -10.20 -0.84
N GLU A 6 16.87 -9.25 -1.29
CA GLU A 6 15.55 -9.05 -0.73
C GLU A 6 14.56 -8.87 -1.87
N VAL A 7 13.44 -9.56 -1.79
CA VAL A 7 12.38 -9.50 -2.80
C VAL A 7 11.07 -9.17 -2.10
N THR A 8 10.40 -8.15 -2.58
CA THR A 8 9.07 -7.76 -2.07
C THR A 8 8.03 -8.07 -3.14
N VAL A 9 7.00 -8.82 -2.76
CA VAL A 9 5.91 -9.22 -3.64
C VAL A 9 4.60 -8.73 -3.06
N VAL A 10 3.78 -8.08 -3.90
CA VAL A 10 2.42 -7.71 -3.54
C VAL A 10 1.54 -8.95 -3.74
N ASN A 11 1.01 -9.48 -2.65
CA ASN A 11 0.18 -10.68 -2.68
C ASN A 11 -1.26 -10.36 -3.10
N SER A 12 -1.80 -9.27 -2.59
CA SER A 12 -3.17 -8.87 -2.87
C SER A 12 -3.35 -7.39 -2.58
N MET A 13 -4.40 -6.82 -3.17
CA MET A 13 -4.82 -5.46 -2.89
C MET A 13 -6.33 -5.47 -2.72
N GLU A 14 -6.83 -4.78 -1.70
CA GLU A 14 -8.25 -4.64 -1.47
C GLU A 14 -8.60 -3.15 -1.50
N VAL A 15 -9.63 -2.81 -2.26
CA VAL A 15 -10.08 -1.43 -2.42
C VAL A 15 -11.41 -1.27 -1.73
N PHE A 16 -11.49 -0.28 -0.83
CA PHE A 16 -12.75 0.03 -0.14
C PHE A 16 -13.52 1.14 -0.86
N PRO A 17 -14.83 1.22 -0.65
CA PRO A 17 -15.64 2.25 -1.31
C PRO A 17 -15.18 3.68 -1.05
N CYS A 18 -14.55 3.93 0.08
CA CYS A 18 -14.01 5.26 0.40
C CYS A 18 -12.71 5.58 -0.35
N GLY A 19 -12.15 4.60 -1.08
CA GLY A 19 -10.93 4.78 -1.84
C GLY A 19 -9.66 4.32 -1.14
N GLN A 20 -9.76 3.84 0.09
CA GLN A 20 -8.60 3.27 0.78
C GLN A 20 -8.17 1.97 0.11
N ILE A 21 -6.87 1.76 0.02
CA ILE A 21 -6.29 0.55 -0.56
C ILE A 21 -5.51 -0.17 0.54
N VAL A 22 -5.89 -1.41 0.80
CA VAL A 22 -5.16 -2.28 1.72
C VAL A 22 -4.30 -3.21 0.88
N VAL A 23 -3.00 -3.14 1.08
CA VAL A 23 -2.03 -3.91 0.30
C VAL A 23 -1.41 -4.97 1.20
N SER A 24 -1.46 -6.22 0.77
CA SER A 24 -0.74 -7.30 1.46
C SER A 24 0.54 -7.58 0.69
N LYS A 25 1.67 -7.37 1.31
CA LYS A 25 2.96 -7.60 0.66
C LYS A 25 3.89 -8.41 1.55
N THR A 26 4.66 -9.29 0.92
CA THR A 26 5.62 -10.13 1.60
C THR A 26 7.03 -9.80 1.12
N THR A 27 7.91 -9.53 2.06
CA THR A 27 9.32 -9.34 1.79
C THR A 27 10.06 -10.58 2.21
N THR A 28 10.81 -11.18 1.30
CA THR A 28 11.61 -12.38 1.56
C THR A 28 13.08 -12.04 1.43
N VAL A 29 13.85 -12.45 2.43
CA VAL A 29 15.30 -12.25 2.43
C VAL A 29 15.99 -13.57 2.10
N TYR A 30 16.91 -13.53 1.14
CA TYR A 30 17.67 -14.69 0.70
C TYR A 30 19.14 -14.49 1.03
N ARG A 31 19.78 -15.58 1.40
CA ARG A 31 21.22 -15.61 1.57
C ARG A 31 21.77 -16.70 0.66
N ASP A 32 22.61 -16.28 -0.30
CA ASP A 32 23.20 -17.18 -1.30
C ASP A 32 22.13 -18.03 -2.03
N GLY A 33 21.00 -17.39 -2.33
CA GLY A 33 19.89 -18.03 -3.05
C GLY A 33 18.95 -18.84 -2.16
N VAL A 34 19.19 -18.88 -0.84
CA VAL A 34 18.35 -19.63 0.09
C VAL A 34 17.54 -18.67 0.95
N GLU A 35 16.23 -18.90 1.05
CA GLU A 35 15.36 -18.10 1.89
C GLU A 35 15.73 -18.27 3.36
N ILE A 36 15.99 -17.15 4.04
CA ILE A 36 16.34 -17.18 5.46
C ILE A 36 15.31 -16.48 6.34
N ALA A 37 14.49 -15.61 5.77
CA ALA A 37 13.46 -14.90 6.53
C ALA A 37 12.40 -14.37 5.58
N SER A 38 11.19 -14.22 6.08
CA SER A 38 10.13 -13.55 5.35
C SER A 38 9.22 -12.82 6.33
N GLU A 39 8.66 -11.71 5.88
CA GLU A 39 7.76 -10.89 6.68
C GLU A 39 6.64 -10.38 5.80
N THR A 40 5.42 -10.46 6.30
CA THR A 40 4.25 -9.94 5.59
C THR A 40 3.75 -8.68 6.29
N GLU A 41 3.54 -7.63 5.51
CA GLU A 41 2.99 -6.38 5.99
C GLU A 41 1.69 -6.11 5.27
N ILE A 42 0.75 -5.46 5.96
CA ILE A 42 -0.56 -5.14 5.40
C ILE A 42 -0.84 -3.65 5.63
N PRO A 43 -0.11 -2.76 4.92
CA PRO A 43 -0.34 -1.33 5.06
C PRO A 43 -1.64 -0.89 4.41
N THR A 44 -2.23 0.17 4.97
CA THR A 44 -3.40 0.83 4.40
C THR A 44 -2.96 2.15 3.78
N ILE A 45 -3.35 2.38 2.54
CA ILE A 45 -3.02 3.60 1.81
C ILE A 45 -4.30 4.41 1.64
N ASN A 46 -4.27 5.65 2.09
CA ASN A 46 -5.42 6.54 2.04
C ASN A 46 -5.43 7.35 0.74
N PRO A 47 -6.63 7.72 0.23
CA PRO A 47 -6.71 8.58 -0.96
C PRO A 47 -5.90 9.86 -0.78
N GLY A 48 -5.09 10.17 -1.78
CA GLY A 48 -4.22 11.34 -1.74
C GLY A 48 -2.84 11.10 -1.16
N ASP A 49 -2.57 9.91 -0.63
CA ASP A 49 -1.24 9.58 -0.12
C ASP A 49 -0.23 9.49 -1.27
N ASP A 50 1.02 9.75 -0.95
CA ASP A 50 2.11 9.62 -1.91
C ASP A 50 2.42 8.14 -2.12
N VAL A 51 2.18 7.67 -3.34
CA VAL A 51 2.43 6.26 -3.71
C VAL A 51 3.65 6.10 -4.61
N SER A 52 4.47 7.13 -4.74
CA SER A 52 5.61 7.10 -5.64
C SER A 52 6.64 6.03 -5.27
N GLY A 53 6.71 5.64 -4.01
CA GLY A 53 7.60 4.57 -3.55
C GLY A 53 6.96 3.19 -3.53
N GLU A 54 5.70 3.08 -3.96
CA GLU A 54 4.99 1.81 -3.92
C GLU A 54 5.21 1.01 -5.20
N ASP A 55 4.81 -0.27 -5.16
CA ASP A 55 4.86 -1.13 -6.33
C ASP A 55 4.06 -0.51 -7.49
N PRO A 56 4.52 -0.63 -8.74
CA PRO A 56 3.78 -0.09 -9.90
C PRO A 56 2.32 -0.53 -9.96
N LYS A 57 1.99 -1.71 -9.49
CA LYS A 57 0.60 -2.18 -9.44
C LYS A 57 -0.24 -1.34 -8.49
N VAL A 58 0.32 -0.95 -7.34
CA VAL A 58 -0.34 -0.08 -6.37
C VAL A 58 -0.52 1.31 -6.96
N GLN A 59 0.51 1.84 -7.61
CA GLN A 59 0.44 3.15 -8.26
C GLN A 59 -0.64 3.19 -9.34
N SER A 60 -0.73 2.14 -10.15
CA SER A 60 -1.73 2.03 -11.21
C SER A 60 -3.14 1.98 -10.63
N MET A 61 -3.33 1.21 -9.58
CA MET A 61 -4.62 1.09 -8.92
C MET A 61 -5.04 2.43 -8.33
N ALA A 62 -4.14 3.12 -7.65
CA ALA A 62 -4.42 4.43 -7.06
C ALA A 62 -4.81 5.45 -8.15
N SER A 63 -4.08 5.47 -9.26
CA SER A 63 -4.40 6.34 -10.39
C SER A 63 -5.78 6.06 -10.99
N ALA A 64 -6.18 4.79 -11.01
CA ALA A 64 -7.45 4.39 -11.60
C ALA A 64 -8.65 4.78 -10.73
N ILE A 65 -8.50 4.71 -9.41
CA ILE A 65 -9.63 4.89 -8.49
C ILE A 65 -9.63 6.25 -7.77
N TRP A 66 -8.47 6.86 -7.58
CA TRP A 66 -8.38 8.13 -6.85
C TRP A 66 -8.60 9.31 -7.81
N THR A 67 -9.84 9.75 -7.91
CA THR A 67 -10.15 11.00 -8.60
C THR A 67 -10.01 12.15 -7.60
N ASP A 68 -9.90 13.37 -8.13
CA ASP A 68 -9.84 14.57 -7.26
C ASP A 68 -11.05 14.63 -6.34
N GLU A 69 -12.21 14.30 -6.87
CA GLU A 69 -13.47 14.29 -6.13
C GLU A 69 -13.42 13.29 -4.97
N LEU A 70 -12.94 12.10 -5.23
CA LEU A 70 -12.82 11.06 -4.22
C LEU A 70 -11.85 11.47 -3.11
N ILE A 71 -10.71 12.03 -3.49
CA ILE A 71 -9.69 12.47 -2.55
C ILE A 71 -10.25 13.56 -1.64
N GLN A 72 -10.96 14.53 -2.21
CA GLN A 72 -11.57 15.61 -1.44
C GLN A 72 -12.63 15.10 -0.49
N LYS A 73 -13.45 14.18 -0.95
CA LYS A 73 -14.50 13.58 -0.13
C LYS A 73 -13.89 12.82 1.06
N PHE A 74 -12.84 12.11 0.83
CA PHE A 74 -12.15 11.39 1.90
C PHE A 74 -11.61 12.37 2.96
N LYS A 75 -11.00 13.46 2.51
CA LYS A 75 -10.48 14.48 3.42
C LYS A 75 -11.58 15.14 4.22
N GLN A 76 -12.71 15.42 3.59
CA GLN A 76 -13.86 16.03 4.27
C GLN A 76 -14.44 15.09 5.32
N ASP A 77 -14.59 13.82 4.98
CA ASP A 77 -15.11 12.82 5.91
C ASP A 77 -14.18 12.67 7.12
N SER A 78 -12.88 12.67 6.89
CA SER A 78 -11.90 12.59 7.98
C SER A 78 -11.97 13.83 8.88
N ALA A 79 -12.11 15.00 8.29
CA ALA A 79 -12.22 16.24 9.05
C ALA A 79 -13.52 16.27 9.86
N GLN A 80 -14.62 15.81 9.27
CA GLN A 80 -15.89 15.71 9.97
C GLN A 80 -15.82 14.77 11.16
N THR A 81 -15.15 13.65 10.98
CA THR A 81 -14.98 12.67 12.06
C THR A 81 -14.26 13.31 13.24
N ASP A 82 -13.21 14.06 12.95
CA ASP A 82 -12.44 14.74 13.98
C ASP A 82 -13.26 15.81 14.68
N SER A 83 -14.03 16.57 13.93
CA SER A 83 -14.81 17.67 14.49
C SER A 83 -16.09 17.21 15.16
N GLY A 84 -16.53 16.00 14.89
CA GLY A 84 -17.75 15.45 15.43
C GLY A 84 -17.65 14.93 16.85
N VAL A 85 -16.48 15.00 17.40
CA VAL A 85 -16.25 14.48 18.75
C VAL A 85 -16.72 15.44 19.83
#